data_b8afafe6f58f26c5d48e9aa058d4eb70
#
_entry.id   b8afafe6f58f26c5d48e9aa058d4eb70
#
_cell.length_a   1.000
_cell.length_b   1.000
_cell.length_c   1.000
_cell.angle_alpha   90.00
_cell.angle_beta   90.00
_cell.angle_gamma   90.00
#
_symmetry.space_group_name_H-M   'P 1'
#
loop_
_entity.id
_entity.type
_entity.pdbx_description
1 polymer ?
#
loop_
_entity_poly.entity_id
_entity_poly.type
_entity_poly.pdbx_seq_one_letter_code
_entity_poly.pdbx_strand_id
1 'polypeptide(L)'
;MAMLDDLLAANERFCQNPPVDYTSEDIKASKLPQKQLAILTCMDTRLVNFLEPALGIERGEAKVIKTAGNCVTGIFDGVVRSLLVCIYELGIKEILVIGHHECGMAKTTSASMTQAMLDRGVAPEAIHMIAKELKEWADEFQHPEENVEITVDQLRLNPLIPKDVPVHGLMFHPRSGKLDVVVNGYEHAFEY
;
A
#
# COMPACT_ATOMS: atom_id res chain seq x y z
N MET A 1 16.60 -27.51 4.43
CA MET A 1 17.10 -26.50 3.46
C MET A 1 16.82 -25.10 4.04
N ALA A 2 17.68 -24.13 3.76
CA ALA A 2 17.38 -22.75 4.14
C ALA A 2 16.27 -22.20 3.22
N MET A 3 15.43 -21.31 3.73
CA MET A 3 14.32 -20.73 2.94
C MET A 3 14.80 -20.13 1.61
N LEU A 4 15.99 -19.54 1.58
CA LEU A 4 16.58 -19.00 0.35
C LEU A 4 16.78 -20.09 -0.72
N ASP A 5 17.26 -21.28 -0.33
CA ASP A 5 17.49 -22.39 -1.27
C ASP A 5 16.17 -22.85 -1.90
N ASP A 6 15.10 -22.92 -1.09
CA ASP A 6 13.76 -23.30 -1.58
C ASP A 6 13.21 -22.27 -2.56
N LEU A 7 13.42 -20.97 -2.30
CA LEU A 7 13.01 -19.87 -3.18
C LEU A 7 13.79 -19.89 -4.51
N LEU A 8 15.11 -20.12 -4.47
CA LEU A 8 15.93 -20.22 -5.68
C LEU A 8 15.53 -21.41 -6.52
N ALA A 9 15.30 -22.58 -5.91
CA ALA A 9 14.82 -23.76 -6.63
C ALA A 9 13.41 -23.54 -7.23
N ALA A 10 12.54 -22.80 -6.57
CA ALA A 10 11.24 -22.40 -7.13
C ALA A 10 11.40 -21.45 -8.33
N ASN A 11 12.33 -20.50 -8.24
CA ASN A 11 12.63 -19.58 -9.34
C ASN A 11 13.21 -20.31 -10.57
N GLU A 12 14.12 -21.27 -10.38
CA GLU A 12 14.63 -22.09 -11.48
C GLU A 12 13.52 -22.84 -12.21
N ARG A 13 12.60 -23.46 -11.47
CA ARG A 13 11.42 -24.14 -12.07
C ARG A 13 10.54 -23.17 -12.85
N PHE A 14 10.30 -21.99 -12.31
CA PHE A 14 9.53 -20.94 -12.98
C PHE A 14 10.20 -20.50 -14.30
N CYS A 15 11.52 -20.28 -14.29
CA CYS A 15 12.26 -19.85 -15.48
C CYS A 15 12.29 -20.93 -16.57
N GLN A 16 12.28 -22.23 -16.20
CA GLN A 16 12.24 -23.35 -17.15
C GLN A 16 10.87 -23.50 -17.81
N ASN A 17 9.79 -23.17 -17.13
CA ASN A 17 8.43 -23.30 -17.63
C ASN A 17 7.53 -22.19 -17.07
N PRO A 18 7.74 -20.92 -17.48
CA PRO A 18 6.94 -19.82 -17.00
C PRO A 18 5.49 -19.94 -17.49
N PRO A 19 4.48 -19.59 -16.67
CA PRO A 19 3.08 -19.52 -17.10
C PRO A 19 2.91 -18.62 -18.33
N VAL A 20 1.95 -18.95 -19.19
CA VAL A 20 1.69 -18.21 -20.46
C VAL A 20 1.48 -16.72 -20.22
N ASP A 21 0.77 -16.36 -19.16
CA ASP A 21 0.49 -14.97 -18.78
C ASP A 21 1.75 -14.13 -18.49
N TYR A 22 2.91 -14.77 -18.32
CA TYR A 22 4.18 -14.08 -18.07
C TYR A 22 5.11 -14.07 -19.30
N THR A 23 4.77 -14.80 -20.35
CA THR A 23 5.63 -14.99 -21.55
C THR A 23 5.02 -14.44 -22.83
N SER A 24 3.74 -14.03 -22.83
CA SER A 24 3.10 -13.47 -24.02
C SER A 24 3.79 -12.16 -24.40
N GLU A 25 4.16 -12.03 -25.69
CA GLU A 25 4.73 -10.79 -26.26
C GLU A 25 3.79 -9.58 -26.09
N ASP A 26 2.50 -9.83 -25.87
CA ASP A 26 1.46 -8.83 -25.61
C ASP A 26 1.57 -8.18 -24.25
N ILE A 27 2.26 -8.77 -23.28
CA ILE A 27 2.64 -8.11 -22.04
C ILE A 27 3.77 -7.14 -22.39
N LYS A 28 3.41 -6.01 -22.96
CA LYS A 28 4.35 -4.91 -23.17
C LYS A 28 4.95 -4.59 -21.80
N ALA A 29 6.24 -4.85 -21.66
CA ALA A 29 7.03 -4.50 -20.48
C ALA A 29 7.20 -2.97 -20.38
N SER A 30 6.10 -2.24 -20.53
CA SER A 30 6.05 -0.79 -20.37
C SER A 30 6.29 -0.46 -18.90
N LYS A 31 7.14 0.51 -18.64
CA LYS A 31 7.29 1.09 -17.30
C LYS A 31 6.06 1.91 -16.91
N LEU A 32 5.29 2.39 -17.91
CA LEU A 32 4.12 3.22 -17.70
C LEU A 32 2.90 2.32 -17.43
N PRO A 33 2.16 2.56 -16.34
CA PRO A 33 0.95 1.81 -16.04
C PRO A 33 -0.16 2.20 -17.02
N GLN A 34 -0.80 1.21 -17.63
CA GLN A 34 -1.79 1.45 -18.70
C GLN A 34 -3.02 2.23 -18.22
N LYS A 35 -3.45 2.00 -16.97
CA LYS A 35 -4.61 2.69 -16.37
C LYS A 35 -4.23 4.07 -15.77
N GLN A 36 -2.96 4.47 -15.81
CA GLN A 36 -2.49 5.70 -15.17
C GLN A 36 -2.90 5.79 -13.69
N LEU A 37 -2.90 4.67 -13.00
CA LEU A 37 -3.43 4.47 -11.65
C LEU A 37 -2.32 4.07 -10.68
N ALA A 38 -2.32 4.68 -9.48
CA ALA A 38 -1.54 4.21 -8.33
C ALA A 38 -2.49 3.72 -7.23
N ILE A 39 -2.12 2.62 -6.59
CA ILE A 39 -2.84 2.02 -5.46
C ILE A 39 -1.90 2.01 -4.27
N LEU A 40 -2.33 2.63 -3.16
CA LEU A 40 -1.74 2.46 -1.84
C LEU A 40 -2.62 1.50 -1.03
N THR A 41 -2.07 0.38 -0.60
CA THR A 41 -2.84 -0.62 0.15
C THR A 41 -2.02 -1.29 1.26
N CYS A 42 -2.68 -2.15 2.03
CA CYS A 42 -2.03 -2.89 3.11
C CYS A 42 -1.15 -4.03 2.56
N MET A 43 -0.08 -4.36 3.31
CA MET A 43 0.80 -5.50 3.04
C MET A 43 0.22 -6.85 3.49
N ASP A 44 -1.03 -6.91 3.93
CA ASP A 44 -1.70 -8.14 4.37
C ASP A 44 -1.63 -9.23 3.29
N THR A 45 -1.19 -10.42 3.68
CA THR A 45 -0.99 -11.54 2.75
C THR A 45 -2.28 -12.02 2.08
N ARG A 46 -3.45 -11.76 2.70
CA ARG A 46 -4.76 -12.12 2.14
C ARG A 46 -5.14 -11.29 0.91
N LEU A 47 -4.45 -10.16 0.68
CA LEU A 47 -4.67 -9.30 -0.49
C LEU A 47 -3.81 -9.71 -1.69
N VAL A 48 -2.80 -10.53 -1.48
CA VAL A 48 -1.88 -10.97 -2.55
C VAL A 48 -2.64 -11.82 -3.57
N ASN A 49 -2.52 -11.46 -4.85
CA ASN A 49 -3.23 -12.12 -5.96
C ASN A 49 -4.77 -12.16 -5.78
N PHE A 50 -5.34 -11.24 -5.02
CA PHE A 50 -6.77 -11.14 -4.82
C PHE A 50 -7.30 -9.71 -5.03
N LEU A 51 -6.63 -8.70 -4.47
CA LEU A 51 -7.08 -7.31 -4.60
C LEU A 51 -7.07 -6.85 -6.07
N GLU A 52 -5.95 -7.00 -6.76
CA GLU A 52 -5.80 -6.54 -8.13
C GLU A 52 -6.80 -7.23 -9.09
N PRO A 53 -6.97 -8.57 -9.07
CA PRO A 53 -8.01 -9.24 -9.86
C PRO A 53 -9.44 -8.82 -9.50
N ALA A 54 -9.74 -8.57 -8.21
CA ALA A 54 -11.06 -8.10 -7.79
C ALA A 54 -11.40 -6.70 -8.34
N LEU A 55 -10.38 -5.90 -8.66
CA LEU A 55 -10.50 -4.61 -9.32
C LEU A 55 -10.47 -4.71 -10.87
N GLY A 56 -10.32 -5.90 -11.44
CA GLY A 56 -10.09 -6.08 -12.86
C GLY A 56 -8.77 -5.46 -13.32
N ILE A 57 -7.74 -5.51 -12.48
CA ILE A 57 -6.41 -4.97 -12.77
C ILE A 57 -5.45 -6.11 -13.06
N GLU A 58 -4.83 -6.04 -14.21
CA GLU A 58 -3.83 -7.00 -14.68
C GLU A 58 -2.40 -6.48 -14.50
N ARG A 59 -1.43 -7.35 -14.75
CA ARG A 59 -0.01 -7.00 -14.70
C ARG A 59 0.32 -5.88 -15.69
N GLY A 60 0.94 -4.79 -15.18
CA GLY A 60 1.33 -3.63 -16.00
C GLY A 60 0.27 -2.52 -16.08
N GLU A 61 -0.91 -2.69 -15.49
CA GLU A 61 -1.99 -1.71 -15.57
C GLU A 61 -1.95 -0.64 -14.50
N ALA A 62 -1.49 -0.97 -13.28
CA ALA A 62 -1.41 -0.03 -12.17
C ALA A 62 -0.06 -0.14 -11.40
N LYS A 63 0.28 0.89 -10.64
CA LYS A 63 1.36 0.84 -9.64
C LYS A 63 0.76 0.52 -8.29
N VAL A 64 1.35 -0.45 -7.58
CA VAL A 64 0.86 -0.89 -6.27
C VAL A 64 1.95 -0.66 -5.21
N ILE A 65 1.62 0.12 -4.19
CA ILE A 65 2.45 0.42 -3.03
C ILE A 65 1.80 -0.26 -1.84
N LYS A 66 2.56 -1.08 -1.10
CA LYS A 66 2.06 -1.83 0.05
C LYS A 66 2.80 -1.44 1.32
N THR A 67 2.06 -1.07 2.35
CA THR A 67 2.60 -0.71 3.67
C THR A 67 1.81 -1.41 4.79
N ALA A 68 2.30 -1.37 6.01
CA ALA A 68 1.51 -1.78 7.15
C ALA A 68 0.35 -0.79 7.37
N GLY A 69 -0.90 -1.23 7.11
CA GLY A 69 -2.10 -0.44 7.30
C GLY A 69 -2.37 0.65 6.26
N ASN A 70 -1.75 0.62 5.07
CA ASN A 70 -1.90 1.66 4.03
C ASN A 70 -1.65 3.11 4.51
N CYS A 71 -0.81 3.29 5.53
CA CYS A 71 -0.53 4.59 6.14
C CYS A 71 0.49 5.43 5.36
N VAL A 72 0.31 6.74 5.44
CA VAL A 72 1.31 7.78 5.17
C VAL A 72 1.77 8.34 6.52
N THR A 73 3.05 8.49 6.74
CA THR A 73 3.63 8.89 8.04
C THR A 73 4.35 10.23 8.01
N GLY A 74 4.33 10.90 6.87
CA GLY A 74 4.96 12.22 6.74
C GLY A 74 4.86 12.80 5.34
N ILE A 75 5.12 14.10 5.26
CA ILE A 75 5.00 14.89 4.02
C ILE A 75 5.91 14.39 2.89
N PHE A 76 6.99 13.68 3.21
CA PHE A 76 7.98 13.17 2.26
C PHE A 76 8.52 11.79 2.68
N ASP A 77 7.65 10.94 3.21
CA ASP A 77 7.97 9.56 3.57
C ASP A 77 8.18 8.65 2.34
N GLY A 78 8.41 7.36 2.57
CA GLY A 78 8.64 6.38 1.49
C GLY A 78 7.44 6.22 0.55
N VAL A 79 6.23 6.35 1.07
CA VAL A 79 4.98 6.27 0.29
C VAL A 79 4.85 7.50 -0.61
N VAL A 80 4.95 8.69 -0.01
CA VAL A 80 4.84 9.96 -0.75
C VAL A 80 5.90 10.01 -1.85
N ARG A 81 7.18 9.69 -1.55
CA ARG A 81 8.24 9.64 -2.58
C ARG A 81 7.90 8.71 -3.73
N SER A 82 7.31 7.55 -3.45
CA SER A 82 6.87 6.60 -4.47
C SER A 82 5.74 7.16 -5.33
N LEU A 83 4.76 7.82 -4.70
CA LEU A 83 3.66 8.49 -5.40
C LEU A 83 4.14 9.65 -6.27
N LEU A 84 5.12 10.43 -5.81
CA LEU A 84 5.70 11.50 -6.63
C LEU A 84 6.36 10.96 -7.91
N VAL A 85 7.11 9.86 -7.82
CA VAL A 85 7.63 9.18 -9.02
C VAL A 85 6.47 8.69 -9.91
N CYS A 86 5.44 8.12 -9.33
CA CYS A 86 4.26 7.68 -10.07
C CYS A 86 3.61 8.83 -10.85
N ILE A 87 3.42 9.98 -10.22
CA ILE A 87 2.75 11.15 -10.82
C ILE A 87 3.66 11.82 -11.87
N TYR A 88 4.87 12.21 -11.46
CA TYR A 88 5.72 13.09 -12.29
C TYR A 88 6.52 12.37 -13.37
N GLU A 89 6.84 11.07 -13.18
CA GLU A 89 7.64 10.32 -14.16
C GLU A 89 6.84 9.23 -14.88
N LEU A 90 5.82 8.65 -14.23
CA LEU A 90 5.09 7.52 -14.78
C LEU A 90 3.67 7.87 -15.27
N GLY A 91 3.28 9.13 -15.18
CA GLY A 91 2.03 9.66 -15.74
C GLY A 91 0.77 9.18 -15.03
N ILE A 92 0.87 8.87 -13.73
CA ILE A 92 -0.31 8.57 -12.90
C ILE A 92 -1.20 9.82 -12.82
N LYS A 93 -2.49 9.58 -12.96
CA LYS A 93 -3.53 10.62 -12.89
C LYS A 93 -4.50 10.42 -11.75
N GLU A 94 -4.46 9.28 -11.06
CA GLU A 94 -5.44 8.91 -10.06
C GLU A 94 -4.80 8.02 -8.99
N ILE A 95 -5.20 8.21 -7.73
CA ILE A 95 -4.70 7.44 -6.59
C ILE A 95 -5.87 6.79 -5.87
N LEU A 96 -5.77 5.48 -5.60
CA LEU A 96 -6.65 4.74 -4.70
C LEU A 96 -5.92 4.43 -3.40
N VAL A 97 -6.49 4.83 -2.27
CA VAL A 97 -6.12 4.36 -0.94
C VAL A 97 -7.08 3.24 -0.56
N ILE A 98 -6.58 2.01 -0.45
CA ILE A 98 -7.42 0.85 -0.20
C ILE A 98 -7.04 0.22 1.13
N GLY A 99 -7.88 0.46 2.15
CA GLY A 99 -7.86 -0.28 3.41
C GLY A 99 -8.60 -1.61 3.28
N HIS A 100 -8.58 -2.41 4.35
CA HIS A 100 -9.33 -3.67 4.35
C HIS A 100 -9.88 -3.98 5.72
N HIS A 101 -11.00 -4.71 5.76
CA HIS A 101 -11.58 -5.20 6.99
C HIS A 101 -10.66 -6.18 7.71
N GLU A 102 -10.76 -6.25 9.02
CA GLU A 102 -9.94 -7.13 9.88
C GLU A 102 -8.42 -6.89 9.72
N CYS A 103 -8.00 -5.64 9.49
CA CYS A 103 -6.58 -5.30 9.39
C CYS A 103 -5.86 -5.56 10.71
N GLY A 104 -4.71 -6.25 10.63
CA GLY A 104 -3.89 -6.56 11.80
C GLY A 104 -3.38 -5.32 12.54
N MET A 105 -3.18 -4.22 11.84
CA MET A 105 -2.73 -2.95 12.42
C MET A 105 -3.68 -2.42 13.49
N ALA A 106 -4.99 -2.65 13.39
CA ALA A 106 -5.96 -2.24 14.40
C ALA A 106 -5.76 -2.88 15.79
N LYS A 107 -4.88 -3.88 15.90
CA LYS A 107 -4.49 -4.53 17.15
C LYS A 107 -3.04 -4.25 17.55
N THR A 108 -2.30 -3.54 16.73
CA THR A 108 -0.91 -3.20 16.98
C THR A 108 -0.84 -1.92 17.81
N THR A 109 -0.07 -1.95 18.89
CA THR A 109 0.17 -0.77 19.74
C THR A 109 1.67 -0.51 19.89
N SER A 110 2.03 0.73 20.19
CA SER A 110 3.40 1.09 20.50
C SER A 110 3.96 0.28 21.69
N ALA A 111 3.14 0.02 22.69
CA ALA A 111 3.51 -0.79 23.86
C ALA A 111 3.79 -2.25 23.47
N SER A 112 2.92 -2.90 22.69
CA SER A 112 3.12 -4.29 22.27
C SER A 112 4.34 -4.45 21.36
N MET A 113 4.58 -3.49 20.46
CA MET A 113 5.76 -3.51 19.60
C MET A 113 7.05 -3.25 20.39
N THR A 114 7.04 -2.31 21.34
CA THR A 114 8.17 -2.05 22.23
C THR A 114 8.54 -3.32 22.98
N GLN A 115 7.58 -4.01 23.59
CA GLN A 115 7.85 -5.24 24.31
C GLN A 115 8.42 -6.33 23.40
N ALA A 116 7.85 -6.52 22.22
CA ALA A 116 8.33 -7.51 21.24
C ALA A 116 9.77 -7.20 20.76
N MET A 117 10.13 -5.93 20.61
CA MET A 117 11.50 -5.52 20.26
C MET A 117 12.48 -5.82 21.42
N LEU A 118 12.10 -5.51 22.65
CA LEU A 118 12.90 -5.80 23.84
C LEU A 118 13.13 -7.31 24.00
N ASP A 119 12.09 -8.11 23.84
CA ASP A 119 12.15 -9.58 23.94
C ASP A 119 13.11 -10.20 22.90
N ARG A 120 13.32 -9.50 21.78
CA ARG A 120 14.28 -9.90 20.73
C ARG A 120 15.65 -9.27 20.86
N GLY A 121 15.91 -8.56 21.96
CA GLY A 121 17.22 -8.00 22.29
C GLY A 121 17.54 -6.67 21.60
N VAL A 122 16.53 -5.94 21.11
CA VAL A 122 16.75 -4.57 20.64
C VAL A 122 17.06 -3.68 21.84
N ALA A 123 18.11 -2.87 21.71
CA ALA A 123 18.55 -1.98 22.79
C ALA A 123 17.46 -0.93 23.12
N PRO A 124 17.18 -0.69 24.42
CA PRO A 124 16.17 0.31 24.84
C PRO A 124 16.40 1.70 24.25
N GLU A 125 17.66 2.10 24.10
CA GLU A 125 18.06 3.39 23.54
C GLU A 125 17.63 3.53 22.07
N ALA A 126 17.72 2.45 21.29
CA ALA A 126 17.26 2.43 19.89
C ALA A 126 15.73 2.56 19.80
N ILE A 127 15.01 1.92 20.73
CA ILE A 127 13.55 2.03 20.81
C ILE A 127 13.15 3.46 21.21
N HIS A 128 13.88 4.05 22.15
CA HIS A 128 13.65 5.43 22.61
C HIS A 128 13.78 6.45 21.46
N MET A 129 14.70 6.23 20.50
CA MET A 129 14.88 7.11 19.34
C MET A 129 13.64 7.23 18.46
N ILE A 130 12.80 6.22 18.41
CA ILE A 130 11.59 6.17 17.57
C ILE A 130 10.29 6.21 18.37
N ALA A 131 10.37 6.41 19.69
CA ALA A 131 9.22 6.24 20.59
C ALA A 131 8.03 7.13 20.24
N LYS A 132 8.30 8.36 19.79
CA LYS A 132 7.27 9.32 19.37
C LYS A 132 6.58 8.84 18.09
N GLU A 133 7.35 8.58 17.05
CA GLU A 133 6.85 8.15 15.73
C GLU A 133 6.17 6.80 15.83
N LEU A 134 6.69 5.89 16.66
CA LEU A 134 6.09 4.59 16.92
C LEU A 134 4.70 4.74 17.54
N LYS A 135 4.56 5.65 18.51
CA LYS A 135 3.29 5.92 19.17
C LYS A 135 2.27 6.54 18.20
N GLU A 136 2.67 7.60 17.49
CA GLU A 136 1.82 8.28 16.51
C GLU A 136 1.33 7.30 15.41
N TRP A 137 2.20 6.43 14.92
CA TRP A 137 1.84 5.47 13.88
C TRP A 137 1.01 4.29 14.38
N ALA A 138 1.37 3.66 15.51
CA ALA A 138 0.74 2.41 15.95
C ALA A 138 -0.52 2.64 16.79
N ASP A 139 -0.55 3.68 17.64
CA ASP A 139 -1.65 3.89 18.57
C ASP A 139 -2.83 4.68 17.94
N GLU A 140 -2.58 5.42 16.85
CA GLU A 140 -3.61 6.14 16.11
C GLU A 140 -4.39 5.26 15.14
N PHE A 141 -3.81 4.12 14.73
CA PHE A 141 -4.49 3.18 13.84
C PHE A 141 -5.45 2.28 14.63
N GLN A 142 -6.67 2.75 14.89
CA GLN A 142 -7.68 1.97 15.61
C GLN A 142 -8.77 1.39 14.69
N HIS A 143 -9.19 2.17 13.70
CA HIS A 143 -10.27 1.82 12.78
C HIS A 143 -9.77 1.89 11.33
N PRO A 144 -9.74 0.76 10.60
CA PRO A 144 -9.22 0.74 9.23
C PRO A 144 -9.91 1.71 8.27
N GLU A 145 -11.22 1.95 8.44
CA GLU A 145 -12.01 2.86 7.61
C GLU A 145 -11.61 4.33 7.86
N GLU A 146 -11.54 4.75 9.13
CA GLU A 146 -11.06 6.08 9.52
C GLU A 146 -9.62 6.33 9.04
N ASN A 147 -8.77 5.29 9.10
CA ASN A 147 -7.41 5.40 8.59
C ASN A 147 -7.37 5.64 7.07
N VAL A 148 -8.31 5.06 6.31
CA VAL A 148 -8.44 5.36 4.88
C VAL A 148 -8.77 6.83 4.66
N GLU A 149 -9.74 7.39 5.41
CA GLU A 149 -10.12 8.80 5.35
C GLU A 149 -8.93 9.71 5.69
N ILE A 150 -8.25 9.44 6.81
CA ILE A 150 -7.07 10.18 7.25
C ILE A 150 -5.96 10.15 6.19
N THR A 151 -5.69 8.98 5.60
CA THR A 151 -4.65 8.83 4.58
C THR A 151 -5.01 9.58 3.29
N VAL A 152 -6.28 9.54 2.87
CA VAL A 152 -6.77 10.34 1.74
C VAL A 152 -6.57 11.83 2.00
N ASP A 153 -6.95 12.32 3.17
CA ASP A 153 -6.80 13.73 3.53
C ASP A 153 -5.32 14.16 3.60
N GLN A 154 -4.46 13.33 4.18
CA GLN A 154 -3.01 13.57 4.21
C GLN A 154 -2.43 13.70 2.80
N LEU A 155 -2.83 12.86 1.86
CA LEU A 155 -2.38 12.93 0.47
C LEU A 155 -2.94 14.15 -0.26
N ARG A 156 -4.22 14.48 -0.08
CA ARG A 156 -4.88 15.65 -0.68
C ARG A 156 -4.31 16.98 -0.17
N LEU A 157 -3.97 17.03 1.12
CA LEU A 157 -3.37 18.21 1.75
C LEU A 157 -1.85 18.30 1.53
N ASN A 158 -1.23 17.26 1.01
CA ASN A 158 0.21 17.26 0.73
C ASN A 158 0.53 18.26 -0.40
N PRO A 159 1.38 19.28 -0.13
CA PRO A 159 1.69 20.32 -1.12
C PRO A 159 2.51 19.82 -2.31
N LEU A 160 3.04 18.59 -2.24
CA LEU A 160 3.83 17.97 -3.32
C LEU A 160 2.95 17.16 -4.29
N ILE A 161 1.70 16.89 -3.94
CA ILE A 161 0.74 16.18 -4.79
C ILE A 161 -0.14 17.20 -5.52
N PRO A 162 -0.19 17.16 -6.88
CA PRO A 162 -1.00 18.10 -7.65
C PRO A 162 -2.48 17.97 -7.32
N LYS A 163 -3.19 19.08 -7.29
CA LYS A 163 -4.61 19.15 -6.93
C LYS A 163 -5.56 18.55 -7.99
N ASP A 164 -5.07 18.38 -9.20
CA ASP A 164 -5.78 17.71 -10.29
C ASP A 164 -5.63 16.18 -10.30
N VAL A 165 -4.94 15.61 -9.30
CA VAL A 165 -4.86 14.17 -9.08
C VAL A 165 -5.87 13.77 -8.01
N PRO A 166 -7.03 13.21 -8.37
CA PRO A 166 -8.02 12.76 -7.40
C PRO A 166 -7.46 11.61 -6.56
N VAL A 167 -7.79 11.63 -5.27
CA VAL A 167 -7.45 10.59 -4.30
C VAL A 167 -8.73 10.01 -3.74
N HIS A 168 -8.95 8.73 -3.97
CA HIS A 168 -10.12 7.99 -3.51
C HIS A 168 -9.77 7.09 -2.33
N GLY A 169 -10.73 6.90 -1.43
CA GLY A 169 -10.63 5.96 -0.30
C GLY A 169 -11.62 4.81 -0.46
N LEU A 170 -11.15 3.58 -0.33
CA LEU A 170 -11.95 2.38 -0.46
C LEU A 170 -11.66 1.40 0.68
N MET A 171 -12.69 0.60 1.05
CA MET A 171 -12.54 -0.52 1.95
C MET A 171 -12.75 -1.85 1.21
N PHE A 172 -11.78 -2.74 1.34
CA PHE A 172 -11.79 -4.07 0.74
C PHE A 172 -12.16 -5.14 1.75
N HIS A 173 -13.02 -6.06 1.36
CA HIS A 173 -13.38 -7.21 2.19
C HIS A 173 -12.54 -8.44 1.79
N PRO A 174 -11.56 -8.87 2.62
CA PRO A 174 -10.55 -9.86 2.25
C PRO A 174 -11.08 -11.30 2.07
N ARG A 175 -12.37 -11.55 2.32
CA ARG A 175 -13.00 -12.85 2.09
C ARG A 175 -13.90 -12.87 0.87
N SER A 176 -14.56 -11.77 0.55
CA SER A 176 -15.53 -11.70 -0.54
C SER A 176 -15.03 -10.97 -1.78
N GLY A 177 -13.95 -10.17 -1.65
CA GLY A 177 -13.48 -9.29 -2.71
C GLY A 177 -14.34 -8.04 -2.94
N LYS A 178 -15.36 -7.81 -2.09
CA LYS A 178 -16.22 -6.63 -2.18
C LYS A 178 -15.42 -5.37 -1.86
N LEU A 179 -15.68 -4.30 -2.61
CA LEU A 179 -15.19 -2.95 -2.35
C LEU A 179 -16.34 -2.03 -2.00
N ASP A 180 -16.13 -1.21 -0.97
CA ASP A 180 -17.01 -0.13 -0.59
C ASP A 180 -16.24 1.20 -0.70
N VAL A 181 -16.89 2.23 -1.26
CA VAL A 181 -16.30 3.56 -1.38
C VAL A 181 -16.48 4.29 -0.05
N VAL A 182 -15.38 4.78 0.52
CA VAL A 182 -15.35 5.60 1.73
C VAL A 182 -15.24 7.07 1.35
N VAL A 183 -14.32 7.40 0.43
CA VAL A 183 -14.12 8.75 -0.08
C VAL A 183 -14.12 8.73 -1.60
N ASN A 184 -15.04 9.49 -2.21
CA ASN A 184 -15.02 9.74 -3.64
C ASN A 184 -14.17 10.98 -3.93
N GLY A 185 -12.98 10.79 -4.48
CA GLY A 185 -12.03 11.87 -4.78
C GLY A 185 -12.54 12.90 -5.80
N TYR A 186 -13.49 12.53 -6.65
CA TYR A 186 -14.07 13.43 -7.63
C TYR A 186 -15.02 14.47 -7.01
N GLU A 187 -15.71 14.12 -5.93
CA GLU A 187 -16.69 15.00 -5.27
C GLU A 187 -16.03 16.18 -4.54
N HIS A 188 -14.73 16.06 -4.26
CA HIS A 188 -13.97 17.05 -3.51
C HIS A 188 -12.89 17.76 -4.34
N ALA A 189 -12.85 17.58 -5.64
CA ALA A 189 -11.77 18.09 -6.49
C ALA A 189 -11.79 19.62 -6.68
N PHE A 190 -12.83 20.35 -6.28
CA PHE A 190 -13.06 21.75 -6.68
C PHE A 190 -13.59 22.71 -5.59
N GLU A 191 -13.43 22.40 -4.30
CA GLU A 191 -13.71 23.38 -3.24
C GLU A 191 -12.43 24.15 -2.85
N TYR A 192 -12.12 25.19 -3.63
CA TYR A 192 -11.19 26.27 -3.26
C TYR A 192 -11.75 27.60 -3.72
#